data_a4cb7dff8ad85a05f189dda1511fb934
#
_entry.id   a4cb7dff8ad85a05f189dda1511fb934
#
_cell.length_a   1.000
_cell.length_b   1.000
_cell.length_c   1.000
_cell.angle_alpha   90.00
_cell.angle_beta   90.00
_cell.angle_gamma   90.00
#
_symmetry.space_group_name_H-M   'P 1'
#
loop_
_entity.id
_entity.type
_entity.pdbx_description
1 polymer ?
#
loop_
_entity_poly.entity_id
_entity_poly.type
_entity_poly.pdbx_seq_one_letter_code
_entity_poly.pdbx_strand_id
1 'polypeptide(L)'
;MNTGEPADSLAAKVEAQLARYEHPLFRFSAQPAGSTVVLAIDLAEGLGVDHHYEVTLQEREIEDRQFPWSFQRLLYDCLHDFIVEMFERNPQMRDTQA
;
A
#
# COMPACT_ATOMS: atom_id res chain seq x y z
N MET A 1 13.64 12.45 23.56
CA MET A 1 13.29 12.31 22.76
C MET A 1 13.36 11.24 22.14
N ASN A 2 13.08 10.49 22.01
CA ASN A 2 13.30 9.52 21.50
C ASN A 2 12.78 9.38 20.36
N THR A 3 12.82 9.98 19.90
CA THR A 3 12.46 9.94 18.80
C THR A 3 12.91 8.97 18.01
N GLY A 4 13.53 8.29 18.20
CA GLY A 4 14.08 7.42 17.39
C GLY A 4 13.47 6.12 17.29
N GLU A 5 12.25 5.99 17.51
CA GLU A 5 11.65 4.72 17.34
C GLU A 5 11.83 4.26 15.94
N PRO A 6 12.45 3.09 15.70
CA PRO A 6 12.70 2.63 14.34
C PRO A 6 11.43 2.49 13.51
N ALA A 7 10.34 2.07 14.14
CA ALA A 7 9.11 1.87 13.38
C ALA A 7 8.56 3.18 12.83
N ASP A 8 8.64 4.27 13.63
CA ASP A 8 8.17 5.55 13.15
C ASP A 8 9.06 6.08 12.01
N SER A 9 10.36 5.87 12.14
CA SER A 9 11.28 6.29 11.11
C SER A 9 11.07 5.51 9.83
N LEU A 10 10.80 4.21 9.95
CA LEU A 10 10.54 3.38 8.79
C LEU A 10 9.24 3.77 8.11
N ALA A 11 8.19 4.05 8.91
CA ALA A 11 6.92 4.48 8.34
C ALA A 11 7.10 5.78 7.58
N ALA A 12 7.93 6.70 8.10
CA ALA A 12 8.18 7.95 7.42
C ALA A 12 8.84 7.73 6.06
N LYS A 13 9.73 6.75 5.97
CA LYS A 13 10.37 6.43 4.70
C LYS A 13 9.39 5.88 3.70
N VAL A 14 8.47 5.04 4.15
CA VAL A 14 7.43 4.50 3.28
C VAL A 14 6.51 5.62 2.83
N GLU A 15 6.11 6.49 3.74
CA GLU A 15 5.23 7.61 3.39
C GLU A 15 5.87 8.55 2.39
N ALA A 16 7.18 8.75 2.50
CA ALA A 16 7.89 9.60 1.56
C ALA A 16 7.84 9.01 0.15
N GLN A 17 7.90 7.69 0.04
CA GLN A 17 7.74 7.05 -1.25
C GLN A 17 6.31 7.12 -1.74
N LEU A 18 5.35 6.92 -0.85
CA LEU A 18 3.93 6.98 -1.24
C LEU A 18 3.56 8.35 -1.77
N ALA A 19 4.19 9.41 -1.26
CA ALA A 19 3.90 10.76 -1.71
C ALA A 19 4.21 10.96 -3.20
N ARG A 20 4.98 10.06 -3.80
CA ARG A 20 5.29 10.13 -5.23
C ARG A 20 4.25 9.46 -6.09
N TYR A 21 3.28 8.79 -5.48
CA TYR A 21 2.28 8.04 -6.22
C TYR A 21 0.91 8.56 -5.80
N GLU A 22 0.18 9.11 -6.74
CA GLU A 22 -1.18 9.54 -6.50
C GLU A 22 -2.06 8.83 -7.49
N HIS A 23 -3.22 8.42 -7.04
CA HIS A 23 -4.16 7.74 -7.91
C HIS A 23 -5.57 8.11 -7.50
N PRO A 24 -6.41 8.49 -8.45
CA PRO A 24 -7.76 8.95 -8.10
C PRO A 24 -8.63 7.84 -7.51
N LEU A 25 -8.30 6.57 -7.75
CA LEU A 25 -9.13 5.47 -7.26
C LEU A 25 -8.62 4.84 -5.98
N PHE A 26 -7.37 5.06 -5.62
CA PHE A 26 -6.78 4.36 -4.48
C PHE A 26 -6.27 5.34 -3.45
N ARG A 27 -6.33 4.93 -2.18
CA ARG A 27 -5.71 5.63 -1.08
C ARG A 27 -4.66 4.73 -0.47
N PHE A 28 -3.50 5.30 -0.20
CA PHE A 28 -2.39 4.57 0.38
C PHE A 28 -2.10 5.12 1.77
N SER A 29 -1.75 4.23 2.69
CA SER A 29 -1.31 4.65 4.02
C SER A 29 -0.26 3.70 4.53
N ALA A 30 0.54 4.15 5.49
CA ALA A 30 1.59 3.35 6.11
C ALA A 30 1.48 3.51 7.60
N GLN A 31 1.51 2.39 8.32
CA GLN A 31 1.40 2.37 9.77
C GLN A 31 2.56 1.59 10.36
N PRO A 32 3.20 2.13 11.39
CA PRO A 32 4.26 1.36 12.05
C PRO A 32 3.66 0.19 12.82
N ALA A 33 4.36 -0.92 12.81
CA ALA A 33 3.92 -2.12 13.49
C ALA A 33 5.16 -2.85 14.00
N GLY A 34 5.60 -2.51 15.23
CA GLY A 34 6.82 -3.07 15.76
C GLY A 34 8.00 -2.62 14.92
N SER A 35 8.77 -3.57 14.42
CA SER A 35 9.91 -3.26 13.57
C SER A 35 9.55 -3.33 12.09
N THR A 36 8.27 -3.37 11.77
CA THR A 36 7.83 -3.43 10.38
C THR A 36 6.88 -2.28 10.11
N VAL A 37 6.46 -2.14 8.86
CA VAL A 37 5.48 -1.14 8.46
C VAL A 37 4.39 -1.85 7.66
N VAL A 38 3.14 -1.56 7.97
CA VAL A 38 2.02 -2.10 7.21
C VAL A 38 1.59 -1.05 6.20
N LEU A 39 1.67 -1.42 4.93
CA LEU A 39 1.16 -0.59 3.85
C LEU A 39 -0.27 -1.01 3.57
N ALA A 40 -1.18 -0.07 3.60
CA ALA A 40 -2.59 -0.33 3.34
C ALA A 40 -3.02 0.38 2.07
N ILE A 41 -3.86 -0.29 1.30
CA ILE A 41 -4.43 0.24 0.07
C ILE A 41 -5.93 0.12 0.18
N ASP A 42 -6.63 1.24 0.01
CA ASP A 42 -8.08 1.28 0.07
C ASP A 42 -8.61 1.97 -1.18
N LEU A 43 -9.87 1.73 -1.48
CA LEU A 43 -10.52 2.47 -2.55
C LEU A 43 -10.95 3.83 -2.06
N ALA A 44 -10.92 4.81 -2.94
CA ALA A 44 -11.44 6.12 -2.62
C ALA A 44 -12.93 6.04 -2.36
N GLU A 45 -13.43 6.97 -1.56
CA GLU A 45 -14.85 6.98 -1.21
C GLU A 45 -15.71 7.22 -2.42
N GLY A 46 -16.92 6.69 -2.39
CA GLY A 46 -17.89 6.97 -3.43
C GLY A 46 -17.85 6.04 -4.62
N LEU A 47 -17.02 5.01 -4.58
CA LEU A 47 -16.92 4.09 -5.71
C LEU A 47 -17.92 2.94 -5.63
N GLY A 48 -18.68 2.84 -4.54
CA GLY A 48 -19.74 1.84 -4.47
C GLY A 48 -19.30 0.45 -4.04
N VAL A 49 -18.03 0.23 -3.82
CA VAL A 49 -17.50 -1.03 -3.30
C VAL A 49 -16.44 -0.73 -2.26
N ASP A 50 -16.29 -1.64 -1.32
CA ASP A 50 -15.27 -1.54 -0.30
C ASP A 50 -14.27 -2.66 -0.51
N HIS A 51 -13.00 -2.35 -0.53
CA HIS A 51 -11.96 -3.35 -0.60
C HIS A 51 -10.72 -2.79 0.05
N HIS A 52 -10.04 -3.62 0.81
CA HIS A 52 -8.88 -3.23 1.60
C HIS A 52 -7.79 -4.28 1.40
N TYR A 53 -6.56 -3.82 1.23
CA TYR A 53 -5.43 -4.69 1.01
C TYR A 53 -4.29 -4.22 1.90
N GLU A 54 -3.59 -5.15 2.55
CA GLU A 54 -2.45 -4.81 3.38
C GLU A 54 -1.27 -5.68 3.03
N VAL A 55 -0.08 -5.10 3.13
CA VAL A 55 1.15 -5.85 2.99
C VAL A 55 2.13 -5.33 4.02
N THR A 56 2.91 -6.23 4.60
CA THR A 56 3.87 -5.87 5.63
C THR A 56 5.25 -5.74 5.00
N LEU A 57 5.90 -4.61 5.26
CA LEU A 57 7.25 -4.34 4.77
C LEU A 57 8.23 -4.53 5.91
N GLN A 58 9.30 -5.27 5.65
CA GLN A 58 10.32 -5.54 6.65
C GLN A 58 11.32 -4.40 6.69
N GLU A 59 11.93 -4.23 7.86
CA GLU A 59 12.89 -3.16 8.05
C GLU A 59 14.00 -3.21 7.00
N ARG A 60 14.54 -4.39 6.74
CA ARG A 60 15.66 -4.51 5.79
C ARG A 60 15.25 -4.11 4.39
N GLU A 61 13.99 -4.30 4.03
CA GLU A 61 13.50 -3.90 2.72
C GLU A 61 13.45 -2.39 2.61
N ILE A 62 12.97 -1.75 3.66
CA ILE A 62 12.79 -0.30 3.66
C ILE A 62 14.12 0.41 3.69
N GLU A 63 15.10 -0.17 4.38
CA GLU A 63 16.40 0.46 4.53
C GLU A 63 17.37 0.12 3.42
N ASP A 64 16.96 -0.71 2.47
CA ASP A 64 17.79 -1.03 1.33
C ASP A 64 17.97 0.21 0.45
N ARG A 65 19.18 0.36 -0.10
CA ARG A 65 19.46 1.52 -0.95
C ARG A 65 18.58 1.56 -2.17
N GLN A 66 18.10 0.42 -2.62
CA GLN A 66 17.27 0.34 -3.81
C GLN A 66 15.79 0.39 -3.47
N PHE A 67 15.46 0.77 -2.25
CA PHE A 67 14.07 0.79 -1.82
C PHE A 67 13.15 1.58 -2.78
N PRO A 68 13.55 2.75 -3.32
CA PRO A 68 12.64 3.46 -4.22
C PRO A 68 12.21 2.62 -5.42
N TRP A 69 13.12 1.81 -5.97
CA TRP A 69 12.76 0.96 -7.09
C TRP A 69 12.02 -0.28 -6.67
N SER A 70 12.47 -0.94 -5.60
CA SER A 70 11.79 -2.13 -5.14
C SER A 70 10.40 -1.78 -4.61
N PHE A 71 10.23 -0.60 -4.02
CA PHE A 71 8.92 -0.16 -3.56
C PHE A 71 7.99 0.08 -4.74
N GLN A 72 8.48 0.67 -5.82
CA GLN A 72 7.64 0.90 -7.00
C GLN A 72 7.13 -0.43 -7.55
N ARG A 73 8.02 -1.42 -7.64
CA ARG A 73 7.62 -2.73 -8.11
C ARG A 73 6.62 -3.37 -7.16
N LEU A 74 6.91 -3.29 -5.86
CA LEU A 74 6.01 -3.84 -4.86
C LEU A 74 4.63 -3.20 -4.96
N LEU A 75 4.58 -1.89 -5.11
CA LEU A 75 3.32 -1.19 -5.16
C LEU A 75 2.49 -1.61 -6.36
N TYR A 76 3.13 -1.75 -7.52
CA TYR A 76 2.43 -2.20 -8.72
C TYR A 76 1.92 -3.62 -8.54
N ASP A 77 2.72 -4.50 -7.95
CA ASP A 77 2.29 -5.86 -7.70
C ASP A 77 1.10 -5.89 -6.74
N CYS A 78 1.14 -5.06 -5.70
CA CYS A 78 0.04 -4.98 -4.74
C CYS A 78 -1.23 -4.45 -5.39
N LEU A 79 -1.10 -3.46 -6.27
CA LEU A 79 -2.27 -2.93 -6.97
C LEU A 79 -2.88 -3.97 -7.90
N HIS A 80 -2.04 -4.74 -8.55
CA HIS A 80 -2.53 -5.83 -9.39
C HIS A 80 -3.30 -6.84 -8.55
N ASP A 81 -2.73 -7.26 -7.43
CA ASP A 81 -3.39 -8.21 -6.56
C ASP A 81 -4.69 -7.64 -5.98
N PHE A 82 -4.66 -6.35 -5.65
CA PHE A 82 -5.84 -5.67 -5.14
C PHE A 82 -6.98 -5.76 -6.15
N ILE A 83 -6.68 -5.48 -7.40
CA ILE A 83 -7.70 -5.47 -8.45
C ILE A 83 -8.25 -6.87 -8.68
N VAL A 84 -7.36 -7.87 -8.70
CA VAL A 84 -7.80 -9.25 -8.91
C VAL A 84 -8.72 -9.68 -7.77
N GLU A 85 -8.31 -9.42 -6.53
CA GLU A 85 -9.14 -9.79 -5.38
C GLU A 85 -10.47 -9.09 -5.39
N MET A 86 -10.46 -7.81 -5.77
CA MET A 86 -11.68 -7.03 -5.78
C MET A 86 -12.69 -7.61 -6.77
N PHE A 87 -12.23 -8.00 -7.95
CA PHE A 87 -13.12 -8.59 -8.94
C PHE A 87 -13.61 -9.96 -8.51
N GLU A 88 -12.77 -10.73 -7.82
CA GLU A 88 -13.19 -12.03 -7.35
C GLU A 88 -14.28 -11.91 -6.29
N ARG A 89 -14.19 -10.88 -5.45
CA ARG A 89 -15.17 -10.69 -4.38
C ARG A 89 -16.39 -9.94 -4.82
N ASN A 90 -16.32 -9.26 -5.96
CA ASN A 90 -17.41 -8.47 -6.47
C ASN A 90 -17.68 -8.86 -7.92
N PRO A 91 -18.25 -10.04 -8.16
CA PRO A 91 -18.45 -10.52 -9.54
C PRO A 91 -19.27 -9.59 -10.41
N GLN A 92 -20.15 -8.79 -9.81
CA GLN A 92 -20.95 -7.86 -10.59
C GLN A 92 -20.10 -6.87 -11.35
N MET A 93 -18.91 -6.58 -10.83
CA MET A 93 -18.03 -5.63 -11.50
C MET A 93 -17.54 -6.19 -12.83
N ARG A 94 -17.35 -7.52 -12.89
CA ARG A 94 -16.95 -8.15 -14.14
C ARG A 94 -18.09 -8.17 -15.15
N ASP A 95 -19.30 -8.42 -14.62
CA ASP A 95 -20.44 -8.48 -15.52
C ASP A 95 -20.73 -7.14 -16.16
N THR A 96 -20.50 -6.05 -15.42
CA THR A 96 -20.78 -4.74 -15.97
C THR A 96 -19.81 -4.34 -17.05
N GLN A 97 -18.73 -5.06 -17.18
CA GLN A 97 -17.74 -4.73 -18.19
C GLN A 97 -17.95 -5.49 -19.49
N ALA A 98 -18.86 -6.37 -19.51
CA ALA A 98 -19.08 -7.23 -20.69
C ALA A 98 -19.75 -6.53 -21.86
#